data_523d73e931173623139baca895b21d92
#
_entry.id   523d73e931173623139baca895b21d92
#
_cell.length_a   1.000
_cell.length_b   1.000
_cell.length_c   1.000
_cell.angle_alpha   90.00
_cell.angle_beta   90.00
_cell.angle_gamma   90.00
#
_symmetry.space_group_name_H-M   'P 1'
#
loop_
_entity.id
_entity.type
_entity.pdbx_description
1 polymer ?
#
loop_
_entity_poly.entity_id
_entity_poly.type
_entity_poly.pdbx_seq_one_letter_code
_entity_poly.pdbx_strand_id
1 'polypeptide(L)'
;MNIYFVRHGKTESNEKGVYYGALDSSINSIGKSQGERLHQYLKDVNFTKAYVSPLKRAKETLALIAPNCKVFEDARLKERSFGRFEGLTYEEIKGKFSEDHALWIKNWENFKPEQGESFRGFYGRVKEFILDIEKENEDDILVVTHGGVIRAVYCYILGENLDFYWKFASKNGDVSVIKYEDNYMYIDSIIHID
;
A
#
# COMPACT_ATOMS: atom_id res chain seq x y z
N MET A 1 -17.00 -9.16 7.80
CA MET A 1 -15.70 -9.40 7.17
C MET A 1 -14.66 -8.45 7.73
N ASN A 2 -13.48 -8.94 8.11
CA ASN A 2 -12.34 -8.11 8.50
C ASN A 2 -11.26 -8.16 7.39
N ILE A 3 -10.67 -7.03 7.06
CA ILE A 3 -9.63 -6.93 6.04
C ILE A 3 -8.39 -6.32 6.69
N TYR A 4 -7.31 -7.09 6.74
CA TYR A 4 -6.05 -6.70 7.35
C TYR A 4 -5.09 -6.21 6.27
N PHE A 5 -5.00 -4.90 6.07
CA PHE A 5 -4.03 -4.31 5.17
C PHE A 5 -2.69 -4.15 5.87
N VAL A 6 -1.67 -4.80 5.33
CA VAL A 6 -0.29 -4.78 5.84
C VAL A 6 0.59 -4.04 4.85
N ARG A 7 1.30 -3.00 5.31
CA ARG A 7 2.36 -2.40 4.52
C ARG A 7 3.61 -3.27 4.60
N HIS A 8 4.22 -3.52 3.44
CA HIS A 8 5.48 -4.27 3.35
C HIS A 8 6.55 -3.76 4.32
N GLY A 9 7.47 -4.65 4.72
CA GLY A 9 8.64 -4.33 5.54
C GLY A 9 9.58 -3.32 4.87
N LYS A 10 10.41 -2.67 5.66
CA LYS A 10 11.32 -1.61 5.23
C LYS A 10 12.32 -2.08 4.17
N THR A 11 12.65 -1.21 3.22
CA THR A 11 13.63 -1.41 2.16
C THR A 11 14.72 -0.33 2.21
N GLU A 12 15.84 -0.52 1.51
CA GLU A 12 16.86 0.51 1.35
C GLU A 12 16.30 1.80 0.70
N SER A 13 15.36 1.68 -0.22
CA SER A 13 14.71 2.83 -0.85
C SER A 13 13.90 3.67 0.15
N ASN A 14 13.27 3.02 1.14
CA ASN A 14 12.61 3.72 2.24
C ASN A 14 13.60 4.51 3.11
N GLU A 15 14.78 3.95 3.39
CA GLU A 15 15.81 4.62 4.18
C GLU A 15 16.38 5.83 3.46
N LYS A 16 16.59 5.72 2.15
CA LYS A 16 17.07 6.81 1.30
C LYS A 16 16.02 7.91 1.08
N GLY A 17 14.74 7.68 1.42
CA GLY A 17 13.67 8.65 1.22
C GLY A 17 13.38 8.94 -0.25
N VAL A 18 13.68 8.01 -1.15
CA VAL A 18 13.43 8.16 -2.58
C VAL A 18 12.00 7.75 -2.96
N TYR A 19 11.46 8.35 -3.99
CA TYR A 19 10.24 7.87 -4.62
C TYR A 19 10.52 6.56 -5.35
N TYR A 20 9.74 5.54 -5.07
CA TYR A 20 9.81 4.26 -5.76
C TYR A 20 8.46 3.55 -5.69
N GLY A 21 7.93 3.20 -6.81
CA GLY A 21 6.66 2.49 -6.93
C GLY A 21 6.86 1.21 -7.71
N ALA A 22 7.13 1.34 -9.01
CA ALA A 22 7.38 0.22 -9.92
C ALA A 22 8.78 -0.40 -9.74
N LEU A 23 9.77 0.38 -9.28
CA LEU A 23 11.10 -0.13 -8.94
C LEU A 23 10.95 -1.24 -7.91
N ASP A 24 11.46 -2.43 -8.25
CA ASP A 24 11.36 -3.58 -7.36
C ASP A 24 12.61 -3.71 -6.50
N SER A 25 12.42 -3.83 -5.21
CA SER A 25 13.48 -3.96 -4.21
C SER A 25 13.08 -4.94 -3.12
N SER A 26 14.06 -5.63 -2.56
CA SER A 26 13.89 -6.50 -1.39
C SER A 26 13.71 -5.70 -0.11
N ILE A 27 13.09 -6.31 0.89
CA ILE A 27 13.12 -5.78 2.26
C ILE A 27 14.54 -5.90 2.81
N ASN A 28 14.95 -4.94 3.64
CA ASN A 28 16.24 -4.96 4.32
C ASN A 28 16.15 -5.71 5.67
N SER A 29 17.21 -5.70 6.48
CA SER A 29 17.27 -6.37 7.78
C SER A 29 16.18 -5.88 8.74
N ILE A 30 15.89 -4.57 8.75
CA ILE A 30 14.80 -3.98 9.54
C ILE A 30 13.46 -4.49 9.04
N GLY A 31 13.26 -4.53 7.72
CA GLY A 31 12.04 -5.06 7.11
C GLY A 31 11.80 -6.54 7.41
N LYS A 32 12.86 -7.34 7.49
CA LYS A 32 12.77 -8.76 7.92
C LYS A 32 12.29 -8.87 9.37
N SER A 33 12.89 -8.09 10.28
CA SER A 33 12.47 -8.05 11.68
C SER A 33 11.02 -7.56 11.83
N GLN A 34 10.57 -6.59 11.01
CA GLN A 34 9.16 -6.18 10.94
C GLN A 34 8.26 -7.35 10.50
N GLY A 35 8.67 -8.11 9.48
CA GLY A 35 7.93 -9.29 9.02
C GLY A 35 7.79 -10.37 10.10
N GLU A 36 8.83 -10.61 10.89
CA GLU A 36 8.80 -11.55 12.03
C GLU A 36 7.82 -11.07 13.13
N ARG A 37 7.81 -9.77 13.45
CA ARG A 37 6.84 -9.21 14.39
C ARG A 37 5.41 -9.27 13.86
N LEU A 38 5.21 -9.01 12.56
CA LEU A 38 3.92 -9.20 11.90
C LEU A 38 3.42 -10.64 12.03
N HIS A 39 4.29 -11.63 11.83
CA HIS A 39 3.95 -13.03 12.07
C HIS A 39 3.44 -13.26 13.50
N GLN A 40 4.17 -12.78 14.52
CA GLN A 40 3.75 -12.94 15.90
C GLN A 40 2.42 -12.26 16.21
N TYR A 41 2.18 -11.09 15.62
CA TYR A 41 0.95 -10.34 15.82
C TYR A 41 -0.26 -10.99 15.13
N LEU A 42 -0.06 -11.58 13.94
CA LEU A 42 -1.13 -12.11 13.09
C LEU A 42 -1.32 -13.64 13.23
N LYS A 43 -0.45 -14.35 13.94
CA LYS A 43 -0.43 -15.83 14.00
C LYS A 43 -1.73 -16.48 14.48
N ASP A 44 -2.48 -15.79 15.33
CA ASP A 44 -3.74 -16.27 15.89
C ASP A 44 -4.98 -15.85 15.06
N VAL A 45 -4.79 -15.09 13.98
CA VAL A 45 -5.85 -14.73 13.02
C VAL A 45 -6.01 -15.86 12.00
N ASN A 46 -7.22 -16.39 11.88
CA ASN A 46 -7.52 -17.45 10.92
C ASN A 46 -7.92 -16.89 9.57
N PHE A 47 -6.93 -16.45 8.79
CA PHE A 47 -7.17 -15.92 7.44
C PHE A 47 -7.78 -16.98 6.52
N THR A 48 -8.89 -16.64 5.88
CA THR A 48 -9.54 -17.47 4.86
C THR A 48 -8.89 -17.28 3.49
N LYS A 49 -8.35 -16.08 3.22
CA LYS A 49 -7.75 -15.71 1.96
C LYS A 49 -6.66 -14.64 2.16
N ALA A 50 -5.66 -14.63 1.30
CA ALA A 50 -4.68 -13.56 1.26
C ALA A 50 -4.50 -13.01 -0.16
N TYR A 51 -4.34 -11.69 -0.27
CA TYR A 51 -3.95 -10.99 -1.48
C TYR A 51 -2.58 -10.35 -1.28
N VAL A 52 -1.77 -10.30 -2.34
CA VAL A 52 -0.45 -9.71 -2.27
C VAL A 52 -0.12 -8.90 -3.54
N SER A 53 0.49 -7.75 -3.35
CA SER A 53 1.13 -7.03 -4.45
C SER A 53 2.21 -7.91 -5.11
N PRO A 54 2.30 -7.96 -6.44
CA PRO A 54 3.34 -8.74 -7.13
C PRO A 54 4.77 -8.22 -6.91
N LEU A 55 4.96 -7.06 -6.27
CA LEU A 55 6.28 -6.51 -6.00
C LEU A 55 7.00 -7.30 -4.89
N LYS A 56 8.30 -7.52 -5.10
CA LYS A 56 9.15 -8.40 -4.29
C LYS A 56 9.07 -8.11 -2.79
N ARG A 57 9.15 -6.83 -2.39
CA ARG A 57 9.05 -6.40 -1.00
C ARG A 57 7.76 -6.84 -0.30
N ALA A 58 6.62 -6.84 -1.03
CA ALA A 58 5.35 -7.30 -0.48
C ALA A 58 5.31 -8.83 -0.37
N LYS A 59 5.80 -9.56 -1.38
CA LYS A 59 5.91 -11.02 -1.37
C LYS A 59 6.83 -11.53 -0.25
N GLU A 60 7.98 -10.90 -0.07
CA GLU A 60 8.92 -11.24 0.99
C GLU A 60 8.32 -11.00 2.38
N THR A 61 7.56 -9.92 2.55
CA THR A 61 6.84 -9.65 3.80
C THR A 61 5.75 -10.70 4.05
N LEU A 62 4.96 -11.04 3.04
CA LEU A 62 3.94 -12.08 3.13
C LEU A 62 4.56 -13.44 3.50
N ALA A 63 5.72 -13.79 2.91
CA ALA A 63 6.42 -15.03 3.22
C ALA A 63 6.85 -15.12 4.69
N LEU A 64 7.18 -13.99 5.32
CA LEU A 64 7.50 -13.94 6.76
C LEU A 64 6.24 -14.02 7.62
N ILE A 65 5.13 -13.41 7.22
CA ILE A 65 3.84 -13.55 7.91
C ILE A 65 3.38 -15.02 7.87
N ALA A 66 3.62 -15.70 6.75
CA ALA A 66 3.32 -17.11 6.51
C ALA A 66 1.86 -17.51 6.86
N PRO A 67 0.84 -16.85 6.28
CA PRO A 67 -0.55 -17.19 6.55
C PRO A 67 -0.88 -18.59 6.03
N ASN A 68 -1.69 -19.34 6.78
CA ASN A 68 -2.14 -20.68 6.37
C ASN A 68 -3.43 -20.59 5.54
N CYS A 69 -3.39 -19.93 4.38
CA CYS A 69 -4.52 -19.79 3.48
C CYS A 69 -4.07 -19.68 2.02
N LYS A 70 -5.04 -19.69 1.09
CA LYS A 70 -4.75 -19.48 -0.32
C LYS A 70 -4.34 -18.03 -0.59
N VAL A 71 -3.24 -17.85 -1.34
CA VAL A 71 -2.68 -16.55 -1.69
C VAL A 71 -2.94 -16.25 -3.16
N PHE A 72 -3.35 -15.00 -3.44
CA PHE A 72 -3.58 -14.47 -4.78
C PHE A 72 -2.73 -13.22 -5.00
N GLU A 73 -2.02 -13.17 -6.13
CA GLU A 73 -1.37 -11.94 -6.57
C GLU A 73 -2.37 -11.05 -7.31
N ASP A 74 -2.41 -9.76 -6.96
CA ASP A 74 -3.23 -8.78 -7.67
C ASP A 74 -2.41 -7.54 -8.07
N ALA A 75 -2.36 -7.26 -9.37
CA ALA A 75 -1.59 -6.14 -9.92
C ALA A 75 -2.14 -4.77 -9.48
N ARG A 76 -3.43 -4.68 -9.11
CA ARG A 76 -4.05 -3.47 -8.60
C ARG A 76 -3.49 -3.04 -7.23
N LEU A 77 -2.82 -3.96 -6.52
CA LEU A 77 -2.15 -3.72 -5.24
C LEU A 77 -0.72 -3.17 -5.37
N LYS A 78 -0.19 -2.97 -6.59
CA LYS A 78 1.13 -2.32 -6.76
C LYS A 78 1.11 -0.90 -6.23
N GLU A 79 2.27 -0.42 -5.74
CA GLU A 79 2.45 1.00 -5.42
C GLU A 79 2.32 1.86 -6.69
N ARG A 80 1.99 3.14 -6.52
CA ARG A 80 1.93 4.10 -7.62
C ARG A 80 3.28 4.15 -8.34
N SER A 81 3.26 4.00 -9.67
CA SER A 81 4.45 4.19 -10.47
C SER A 81 4.80 5.68 -10.58
N PHE A 82 6.03 6.04 -10.21
CA PHE A 82 6.54 7.40 -10.31
C PHE A 82 7.33 7.66 -11.61
N GLY A 83 7.44 6.64 -12.50
CA GLY A 83 8.11 6.78 -13.79
C GLY A 83 9.52 7.36 -13.67
N ARG A 84 9.84 8.43 -14.41
CA ARG A 84 11.16 9.05 -14.38
C ARG A 84 11.60 9.65 -13.03
N PHE A 85 10.69 9.74 -12.05
CA PHE A 85 11.01 10.19 -10.69
C PHE A 85 11.48 9.08 -9.78
N GLU A 86 11.39 7.81 -10.23
CA GLU A 86 11.80 6.68 -9.39
C GLU A 86 13.30 6.70 -9.09
N GLY A 87 13.64 6.39 -7.84
CA GLY A 87 15.01 6.43 -7.34
C GLY A 87 15.52 7.82 -6.95
N LEU A 88 14.69 8.87 -7.06
CA LEU A 88 15.02 10.24 -6.69
C LEU A 88 14.32 10.68 -5.41
N THR A 89 14.98 11.52 -4.63
CA THR A 89 14.36 12.25 -3.52
C THR A 89 13.50 13.42 -4.03
N TYR A 90 12.68 13.98 -3.15
CA TYR A 90 11.85 15.16 -3.49
C TYR A 90 12.71 16.34 -3.99
N GLU A 91 13.83 16.62 -3.32
CA GLU A 91 14.73 17.73 -3.70
C GLU A 91 15.44 17.48 -5.03
N GLU A 92 15.80 16.23 -5.32
CA GLU A 92 16.35 15.88 -6.64
C GLU A 92 15.34 16.01 -7.76
N ILE A 93 14.07 15.63 -7.54
CA ILE A 93 12.99 15.84 -8.51
C ILE A 93 12.81 17.33 -8.76
N LYS A 94 12.72 18.13 -7.71
CA LYS A 94 12.57 19.58 -7.79
C LYS A 94 13.72 20.23 -8.56
N GLY A 95 14.95 19.77 -8.34
CA GLY A 95 16.14 20.30 -9.03
C GLY A 95 16.27 19.85 -10.49
N LYS A 96 16.04 18.55 -10.76
CA LYS A 96 16.23 17.96 -12.09
C LYS A 96 15.05 18.16 -13.04
N PHE A 97 13.83 18.24 -12.50
CA PHE A 97 12.56 18.29 -13.23
C PHE A 97 11.66 19.42 -12.73
N SER A 98 12.20 20.64 -12.65
CA SER A 98 11.53 21.79 -12.02
C SER A 98 10.17 22.10 -12.65
N GLU A 99 10.01 21.98 -13.95
CA GLU A 99 8.73 22.22 -14.67
C GLU A 99 7.69 21.17 -14.29
N ASP A 100 8.07 19.89 -14.35
CA ASP A 100 7.19 18.79 -13.94
C ASP A 100 6.82 18.88 -12.47
N HIS A 101 7.78 19.24 -11.61
CA HIS A 101 7.54 19.44 -10.20
C HIS A 101 6.50 20.54 -9.96
N ALA A 102 6.60 21.67 -10.69
CA ALA A 102 5.61 22.75 -10.58
C ALA A 102 4.22 22.31 -11.04
N LEU A 103 4.14 21.55 -12.14
CA LEU A 103 2.87 20.95 -12.62
C LEU A 103 2.31 19.94 -11.62
N TRP A 104 3.16 19.12 -11.03
CA TRP A 104 2.76 18.15 -10.01
C TRP A 104 2.15 18.82 -8.78
N ILE A 105 2.81 19.84 -8.23
CA ILE A 105 2.27 20.60 -7.08
C ILE A 105 0.94 21.28 -7.42
N LYS A 106 0.81 21.83 -8.62
CA LYS A 106 -0.41 22.54 -9.07
C LYS A 106 -1.60 21.60 -9.25
N ASN A 107 -1.37 20.36 -9.70
CA ASN A 107 -2.43 19.41 -10.01
C ASN A 107 -1.98 17.96 -9.71
N TRP A 108 -1.69 17.71 -8.44
CA TRP A 108 -1.09 16.45 -7.98
C TRP A 108 -1.91 15.21 -8.30
N GLU A 109 -3.23 15.35 -8.39
CA GLU A 109 -4.12 14.24 -8.68
C GLU A 109 -4.02 13.74 -10.14
N ASN A 110 -3.94 14.69 -11.09
CA ASN A 110 -3.97 14.37 -12.50
C ASN A 110 -2.57 14.35 -13.12
N PHE A 111 -1.59 14.96 -12.46
CA PHE A 111 -0.23 14.95 -12.97
C PHE A 111 0.29 13.51 -13.09
N LYS A 112 0.81 13.20 -14.28
CA LYS A 112 1.39 11.90 -14.61
C LYS A 112 2.86 12.10 -14.96
N PRO A 113 3.81 11.61 -14.13
CA PRO A 113 5.22 11.60 -14.53
C PRO A 113 5.40 10.80 -15.83
N GLU A 114 6.38 11.15 -16.62
CA GLU A 114 6.72 10.37 -17.81
C GLU A 114 6.99 8.92 -17.43
N GLN A 115 6.39 7.96 -18.14
CA GLN A 115 6.40 6.52 -17.85
C GLN A 115 5.82 6.12 -16.48
N GLY A 116 5.19 7.07 -15.78
CA GLY A 116 4.55 6.82 -14.47
C GLY A 116 3.03 6.73 -14.57
N GLU A 117 2.39 6.89 -13.43
CA GLU A 117 0.94 6.80 -13.25
C GLU A 117 0.42 8.09 -12.59
N SER A 118 -0.75 8.62 -13.03
CA SER A 118 -1.41 9.70 -12.31
C SER A 118 -1.96 9.17 -10.97
N PHE A 119 -2.18 10.08 -10.00
CA PHE A 119 -2.78 9.66 -8.74
C PHE A 119 -4.21 9.14 -8.95
N ARG A 120 -5.00 9.79 -9.82
CA ARG A 120 -6.37 9.32 -10.14
C ARG A 120 -6.38 7.95 -10.81
N GLY A 121 -5.44 7.65 -11.70
CA GLY A 121 -5.31 6.32 -12.29
C GLY A 121 -4.97 5.26 -11.24
N PHE A 122 -4.01 5.58 -10.38
CA PHE A 122 -3.63 4.75 -9.23
C PHE A 122 -4.83 4.49 -8.30
N TYR A 123 -5.52 5.56 -7.87
CA TYR A 123 -6.70 5.45 -7.02
C TYR A 123 -7.80 4.59 -7.69
N GLY A 124 -8.03 4.80 -8.98
CA GLY A 124 -9.05 4.04 -9.73
C GLY A 124 -8.84 2.54 -9.65
N ARG A 125 -7.61 2.04 -9.88
CA ARG A 125 -7.34 0.59 -9.78
C ARG A 125 -7.41 0.04 -8.35
N VAL A 126 -7.05 0.85 -7.34
CA VAL A 126 -7.22 0.46 -5.94
C VAL A 126 -8.71 0.36 -5.58
N LYS A 127 -9.51 1.33 -6.03
CA LYS A 127 -10.98 1.31 -5.86
C LYS A 127 -11.60 0.06 -6.49
N GLU A 128 -11.21 -0.30 -7.71
CA GLU A 128 -11.68 -1.54 -8.36
C GLU A 128 -11.36 -2.79 -7.53
N PHE A 129 -10.17 -2.85 -6.92
CA PHE A 129 -9.83 -3.95 -6.00
C PHE A 129 -10.76 -3.98 -4.78
N ILE A 130 -11.06 -2.83 -4.17
CA ILE A 130 -11.94 -2.75 -2.99
C ILE A 130 -13.35 -3.20 -3.36
N LEU A 131 -13.90 -2.72 -4.49
CA LEU A 131 -15.22 -3.11 -4.97
C LEU A 131 -15.36 -4.62 -5.25
N ASP A 132 -14.25 -5.30 -5.57
CA ASP A 132 -14.26 -6.76 -5.71
C ASP A 132 -14.19 -7.44 -4.34
N ILE A 133 -13.40 -6.91 -3.40
CA ILE A 133 -13.35 -7.41 -2.01
C ILE A 133 -14.73 -7.31 -1.33
N GLU A 134 -15.48 -6.24 -1.54
CA GLU A 134 -16.84 -6.08 -0.97
C GLU A 134 -17.82 -7.17 -1.38
N LYS A 135 -17.56 -7.84 -2.51
CA LYS A 135 -18.37 -8.96 -3.01
C LYS A 135 -17.94 -10.32 -2.45
N GLU A 136 -16.80 -10.36 -1.76
CA GLU A 136 -16.32 -11.59 -1.14
C GLU A 136 -17.21 -11.99 0.05
N ASN A 137 -17.37 -13.29 0.23
CA ASN A 137 -18.10 -13.85 1.39
C ASN A 137 -17.07 -14.57 2.29
N GLU A 138 -16.13 -13.79 2.81
CA GLU A 138 -15.01 -14.28 3.61
C GLU A 138 -15.02 -13.59 4.98
N ASP A 139 -14.44 -14.24 6.00
CA ASP A 139 -14.40 -13.69 7.36
C ASP A 139 -13.20 -12.78 7.57
N ASP A 140 -11.99 -13.31 7.40
CA ASP A 140 -10.73 -12.59 7.60
C ASP A 140 -9.85 -12.66 6.34
N ILE A 141 -9.59 -11.52 5.73
CA ILE A 141 -8.76 -11.38 4.54
C ILE A 141 -7.47 -10.64 4.88
N LEU A 142 -6.32 -11.20 4.47
CA LEU A 142 -5.03 -10.53 4.55
C LEU A 142 -4.70 -9.85 3.21
N VAL A 143 -4.24 -8.59 3.24
CA VAL A 143 -3.78 -7.86 2.06
C VAL A 143 -2.41 -7.26 2.32
N VAL A 144 -1.35 -7.82 1.71
CA VAL A 144 0.02 -7.30 1.85
C VAL A 144 0.35 -6.39 0.67
N THR A 145 0.58 -5.11 0.95
CA THR A 145 0.68 -4.07 -0.06
C THR A 145 1.60 -2.91 0.36
N HIS A 146 1.31 -1.68 -0.06
CA HIS A 146 2.16 -0.49 0.04
C HIS A 146 1.44 0.66 0.74
N GLY A 147 2.21 1.63 1.23
CA GLY A 147 1.67 2.77 1.95
C GLY A 147 0.74 3.64 1.13
N GLY A 148 1.01 3.80 -0.17
CA GLY A 148 0.12 4.54 -1.07
C GLY A 148 -1.22 3.85 -1.23
N VAL A 149 -1.23 2.53 -1.43
CA VAL A 149 -2.46 1.73 -1.57
C VAL A 149 -3.31 1.82 -0.31
N ILE A 150 -2.72 1.63 0.87
CA ILE A 150 -3.44 1.71 2.15
C ILE A 150 -4.09 3.08 2.34
N ARG A 151 -3.37 4.17 2.04
CA ARG A 151 -3.92 5.52 2.11
C ARG A 151 -5.03 5.77 1.07
N ALA A 152 -4.94 5.15 -0.11
CA ALA A 152 -6.00 5.20 -1.11
C ALA A 152 -7.27 4.45 -0.64
N VAL A 153 -7.11 3.32 0.09
CA VAL A 153 -8.22 2.64 0.77
C VAL A 153 -8.90 3.56 1.77
N TYR A 154 -8.13 4.31 2.57
CA TYR A 154 -8.72 5.29 3.50
C TYR A 154 -9.52 6.38 2.77
N CYS A 155 -9.02 6.89 1.63
CA CYS A 155 -9.78 7.85 0.83
C CYS A 155 -11.12 7.28 0.37
N TYR A 156 -11.15 6.00 -0.05
CA TYR A 156 -12.38 5.33 -0.45
C TYR A 156 -13.38 5.27 0.71
N ILE A 157 -12.96 4.80 1.87
CA ILE A 157 -13.81 4.66 3.07
C ILE A 157 -14.36 6.01 3.52
N LEU A 158 -13.58 7.08 3.39
CA LEU A 158 -13.93 8.43 3.83
C LEU A 158 -14.68 9.24 2.75
N GLY A 159 -15.43 8.56 1.88
CA GLY A 159 -16.31 9.20 0.90
C GLY A 159 -15.61 9.64 -0.37
N GLU A 160 -14.53 8.97 -0.76
CA GLU A 160 -13.75 9.22 -1.98
C GLU A 160 -13.10 10.61 -2.06
N ASN A 161 -12.92 11.26 -0.94
CA ASN A 161 -12.19 12.52 -0.87
C ASN A 161 -10.68 12.26 -0.88
N LEU A 162 -10.02 12.58 -1.99
CA LEU A 162 -8.59 12.31 -2.20
C LEU A 162 -7.67 13.15 -1.31
N ASP A 163 -8.15 14.26 -0.74
CA ASP A 163 -7.37 15.07 0.22
C ASP A 163 -7.05 14.31 1.51
N PHE A 164 -7.83 13.29 1.86
CA PHE A 164 -7.54 12.42 3.00
C PHE A 164 -6.28 11.58 2.82
N TYR A 165 -5.80 11.39 1.58
CA TYR A 165 -4.56 10.66 1.32
C TYR A 165 -3.35 11.19 2.12
N TRP A 166 -3.33 12.50 2.39
CA TRP A 166 -2.26 13.17 3.12
C TRP A 166 -2.52 13.30 4.63
N LYS A 167 -3.66 12.84 5.11
CA LYS A 167 -4.07 12.96 6.52
C LYS A 167 -3.70 11.75 7.38
N PHE A 168 -3.27 10.66 6.74
CA PHE A 168 -2.93 9.42 7.42
C PHE A 168 -1.49 9.00 7.14
N ALA A 169 -0.82 8.50 8.18
CA ALA A 169 0.44 7.80 8.04
C ALA A 169 0.18 6.31 7.75
N SER A 170 1.14 5.67 7.08
CA SER A 170 1.24 4.23 6.99
C SER A 170 2.74 3.93 7.01
N LYS A 171 3.26 3.42 8.12
CA LYS A 171 4.68 3.07 8.28
C LYS A 171 4.93 1.63 7.79
N ASN A 172 6.19 1.30 7.48
CA ASN A 172 6.55 -0.07 7.12
C ASN A 172 6.22 -1.04 8.27
N GLY A 173 5.55 -2.13 7.99
CA GLY A 173 5.09 -3.10 8.99
C GLY A 173 3.80 -2.72 9.72
N ASP A 174 3.17 -1.59 9.41
CA ASP A 174 1.87 -1.26 10.00
C ASP A 174 0.77 -2.21 9.51
N VAL A 175 -0.21 -2.43 10.37
CA VAL A 175 -1.45 -3.16 10.09
C VAL A 175 -2.63 -2.20 10.21
N SER A 176 -3.47 -2.15 9.18
CA SER A 176 -4.75 -1.44 9.21
C SER A 176 -5.87 -2.44 9.12
N VAL A 177 -6.71 -2.49 10.15
CA VAL A 177 -7.89 -3.36 10.17
C VAL A 177 -9.09 -2.56 9.66
N ILE A 178 -9.63 -3.01 8.56
CA ILE A 178 -10.85 -2.46 7.94
C ILE A 178 -11.96 -3.47 8.15
N LYS A 179 -13.13 -3.01 8.58
CA LYS A 179 -14.32 -3.86 8.69
C LYS A 179 -15.34 -3.52 7.63
N TYR A 180 -16.00 -4.55 7.14
CA TYR A 180 -17.13 -4.44 6.24
C TYR A 180 -18.32 -5.20 6.83
N GLU A 181 -19.34 -4.47 7.24
CA GLU A 181 -20.54 -4.96 7.92
C GLU A 181 -21.76 -4.19 7.37
N ASP A 182 -22.85 -4.86 7.13
CA ASP A 182 -24.12 -4.27 6.67
C ASP A 182 -23.99 -3.33 5.47
N ASN A 183 -23.14 -3.68 4.49
CA ASN A 183 -22.77 -2.86 3.32
C ASN A 183 -22.07 -1.54 3.68
N TYR A 184 -21.44 -1.46 4.84
CA TYR A 184 -20.69 -0.32 5.29
C TYR A 184 -19.25 -0.69 5.63
N MET A 185 -18.29 0.06 5.07
CA MET A 185 -16.86 -0.14 5.32
C MET A 185 -16.32 0.97 6.23
N TYR A 186 -15.53 0.59 7.24
CA TYR A 186 -14.91 1.55 8.16
C TYR A 186 -13.53 1.11 8.62
N ILE A 187 -12.73 2.09 9.05
CA ILE A 187 -11.39 1.86 9.63
C ILE A 187 -11.60 1.51 11.11
N ASP A 188 -11.36 0.26 11.49
CA ASP A 188 -11.45 -0.20 12.87
C ASP A 188 -10.20 0.21 13.67
N SER A 189 -9.03 -0.05 13.12
CA SER A 189 -7.78 0.31 13.79
C SER A 189 -6.60 0.49 12.83
N ILE A 190 -5.62 1.29 13.26
CA ILE A 190 -4.31 1.46 12.60
C ILE A 190 -3.26 1.15 13.65
N ILE A 191 -2.50 0.07 13.46
CA ILE A 191 -1.62 -0.51 14.46
C ILE A 191 -0.17 -0.40 13.97
N HIS A 192 0.65 0.22 14.78
CA HIS A 192 2.10 0.27 14.58
C HIS A 192 2.73 -0.93 15.29
N ILE A 193 3.38 -1.82 14.53
CA ILE A 193 4.09 -2.99 15.06
C ILE A 193 5.55 -2.61 15.28
N ASP A 194 5.87 -2.11 16.47
CA ASP A 194 7.22 -1.71 16.90
C ASP A 194 8.06 -2.90 17.42
#